data_24c6b554954f00cef8041180270659ab
#
_entry.id   24c6b554954f00cef8041180270659ab
#
_cell.length_a   1.000
_cell.length_b   1.000
_cell.length_c   1.000
_cell.angle_alpha   90.00
_cell.angle_beta   90.00
_cell.angle_gamma   90.00
#
_symmetry.space_group_name_H-M   'P 1'
#
loop_
_entity.id
_entity.type
_entity.pdbx_description
1 polymer ?
#
loop_
_entity_poly.entity_id
_entity_poly.type
_entity_poly.pdbx_seq_one_letter_code
_entity_poly.pdbx_strand_id
1 'polypeptide(L)'
;MTEKILVVEDSRAFRNYLHQQLTNSGYAVTLAESVQQAKEILEQETDFLCAVLDYCLPDGQDGEIVDLVLGYHQKIIVLTAMFSDALREQVLAKGVIDYILKDSMASVTYLLPLIQRITNNKNHKALVVDDSSVVRRYIVQLLEHQYIQTVQAVDGEQGLALLQNDPDITFVVTDHDMPNKDGITMIREIRQHYTRNELAILGLSASDDRTLTAQFLKAGANDFLYKPFNQEEFFCRIHQLLDMKEANNELFRHANEDALTGLWNRRFLFNQACKGCEKRNIAMMDIDFFKKVNDTYGHDGGDAVLIAVGQTIKSFFKDDVAVRFGGEEFCIQACGSFRDFIVRLEKMRIAIEQQVIAHDDQQIKVTMSIGVTNIESDLDSQIKAADELLYRAKEQGRNQLVFERND
;
A
#
# COMPACT_ATOMS: atom_id res chain seq x y z
N MET A 1 2.37 14.37 6.46
CA MET A 1 2.37 15.80 6.04
C MET A 1 1.43 15.90 4.85
N THR A 2 0.68 16.99 4.73
CA THR A 2 -0.19 17.23 3.57
C THR A 2 0.67 17.57 2.36
N GLU A 3 0.51 16.85 1.25
CA GLU A 3 1.24 17.12 0.00
C GLU A 3 0.81 18.45 -0.59
N LYS A 4 1.78 19.20 -1.14
CA LYS A 4 1.56 20.52 -1.72
C LYS A 4 1.54 20.47 -3.24
N ILE A 5 0.66 21.25 -3.86
CA ILE A 5 0.52 21.36 -5.31
C ILE A 5 0.56 22.83 -5.70
N LEU A 6 1.42 23.16 -6.66
CA LEU A 6 1.42 24.47 -7.30
C LEU A 6 0.46 24.43 -8.50
N VAL A 7 -0.48 25.36 -8.58
CA VAL A 7 -1.39 25.53 -9.73
C VAL A 7 -1.11 26.88 -10.38
N VAL A 8 -0.71 26.88 -11.65
CA VAL A 8 -0.49 28.08 -12.44
C VAL A 8 -1.51 28.14 -13.56
N GLU A 9 -2.46 29.08 -13.45
CA GLU A 9 -3.64 29.17 -14.33
C GLU A 9 -4.15 30.60 -14.35
N ASP A 10 -4.28 31.21 -15.49
CA ASP A 10 -4.74 32.59 -15.64
C ASP A 10 -6.26 32.73 -15.50
N SER A 11 -7.04 31.75 -15.97
CA SER A 11 -8.48 31.75 -15.84
C SER A 11 -8.91 31.61 -14.36
N ARG A 12 -9.43 32.69 -13.78
CA ARG A 12 -9.90 32.74 -12.40
C ARG A 12 -10.93 31.65 -12.09
N ALA A 13 -11.83 31.39 -13.03
CA ALA A 13 -12.89 30.38 -12.84
C ALA A 13 -12.30 28.97 -12.74
N PHE A 14 -11.38 28.63 -13.66
CA PHE A 14 -10.75 27.32 -13.71
C PHE A 14 -9.76 27.14 -12.56
N ARG A 15 -8.98 28.17 -12.23
CA ARG A 15 -8.07 28.19 -11.07
C ARG A 15 -8.82 27.92 -9.74
N ASN A 16 -9.95 28.59 -9.52
CA ASN A 16 -10.78 28.36 -8.34
C ASN A 16 -11.39 26.95 -8.32
N TYR A 17 -11.78 26.44 -9.46
CA TYR A 17 -12.29 25.07 -9.57
C TYR A 17 -11.22 24.05 -9.21
N LEU A 18 -10.01 24.15 -9.77
CA LEU A 18 -8.88 23.28 -9.44
C LEU A 18 -8.54 23.37 -7.94
N HIS A 19 -8.47 24.58 -7.39
CA HIS A 19 -8.22 24.80 -5.98
C HIS A 19 -9.23 24.06 -5.11
N GLN A 20 -10.51 24.19 -5.39
CA GLN A 20 -11.58 23.53 -4.62
C GLN A 20 -11.48 22.00 -4.70
N GLN A 21 -11.28 21.43 -5.90
CA GLN A 21 -11.20 19.99 -6.09
C GLN A 21 -9.97 19.39 -5.39
N LEU A 22 -8.81 20.00 -5.54
CA LEU A 22 -7.57 19.53 -4.93
C LEU A 22 -7.60 19.67 -3.40
N THR A 23 -8.14 20.79 -2.88
CA THR A 23 -8.28 20.98 -1.43
C THR A 23 -9.28 19.98 -0.83
N ASN A 24 -10.40 19.72 -1.50
CA ASN A 24 -11.37 18.71 -1.05
C ASN A 24 -10.77 17.29 -1.06
N SER A 25 -9.77 17.05 -1.90
CA SER A 25 -9.01 15.80 -1.97
C SER A 25 -7.84 15.73 -0.97
N GLY A 26 -7.69 16.73 -0.10
CA GLY A 26 -6.73 16.74 1.00
C GLY A 26 -5.35 17.31 0.67
N TYR A 27 -5.18 17.99 -0.48
CA TYR A 27 -3.92 18.63 -0.85
C TYR A 27 -3.85 20.09 -0.37
N ALA A 28 -2.65 20.56 -0.03
CA ALA A 28 -2.38 21.97 0.15
C ALA A 28 -2.08 22.61 -1.23
N VAL A 29 -2.82 23.65 -1.59
CA VAL A 29 -2.74 24.24 -2.94
C VAL A 29 -2.21 25.66 -2.88
N THR A 30 -1.13 25.92 -3.62
CA THR A 30 -0.60 27.27 -3.87
C THR A 30 -0.98 27.70 -5.28
N LEU A 31 -1.53 28.90 -5.41
CA LEU A 31 -2.06 29.43 -6.68
C LEU A 31 -1.15 30.51 -7.26
N ALA A 32 -0.96 30.47 -8.56
CA ALA A 32 -0.38 31.55 -9.36
C ALA A 32 -1.24 31.81 -10.59
N GLU A 33 -1.27 33.05 -11.08
CA GLU A 33 -2.06 33.42 -12.25
C GLU A 33 -1.18 33.88 -13.45
N SER A 34 0.15 33.82 -13.27
CA SER A 34 1.11 34.27 -14.26
C SER A 34 2.46 33.57 -14.07
N VAL A 35 3.32 33.67 -15.09
CA VAL A 35 4.71 33.17 -15.04
C VAL A 35 5.50 33.89 -13.94
N GLN A 36 5.32 35.22 -13.85
CA GLN A 36 6.02 36.03 -12.86
C GLN A 36 5.65 35.61 -11.42
N GLN A 37 4.36 35.40 -11.12
CA GLN A 37 3.91 34.99 -9.80
C GLN A 37 4.39 33.60 -9.47
N ALA A 38 4.37 32.66 -10.43
CA ALA A 38 4.91 31.32 -10.25
C ALA A 38 6.41 31.36 -9.90
N LYS A 39 7.18 32.23 -10.53
CA LYS A 39 8.60 32.43 -10.24
C LYS A 39 8.81 32.94 -8.81
N GLU A 40 8.07 33.95 -8.37
CA GLU A 40 8.14 34.48 -7.00
C GLU A 40 7.84 33.44 -5.93
N ILE A 41 6.86 32.55 -6.20
CA ILE A 41 6.54 31.43 -5.33
C ILE A 41 7.70 30.44 -5.28
N LEU A 42 8.23 30.02 -6.45
CA LEU A 42 9.31 29.03 -6.55
C LEU A 42 10.65 29.54 -5.98
N GLU A 43 10.90 30.84 -5.95
CA GLU A 43 12.04 31.43 -5.25
C GLU A 43 11.97 31.28 -3.73
N GLN A 44 10.75 31.11 -3.16
CA GLN A 44 10.52 30.98 -1.73
C GLN A 44 10.29 29.54 -1.31
N GLU A 45 9.65 28.71 -2.15
CA GLU A 45 9.24 27.37 -1.85
C GLU A 45 9.34 26.44 -3.06
N THR A 46 10.00 25.30 -2.89
CA THR A 46 10.18 24.27 -3.93
C THR A 46 9.73 22.88 -3.49
N ASP A 47 9.05 22.75 -2.34
CA ASP A 47 8.59 21.47 -1.80
C ASP A 47 7.16 21.16 -2.26
N PHE A 48 6.97 21.06 -3.59
CA PHE A 48 5.71 20.66 -4.20
C PHE A 48 5.77 19.21 -4.69
N LEU A 49 4.69 18.48 -4.50
CA LEU A 49 4.51 17.16 -5.12
C LEU A 49 4.57 17.28 -6.65
N CYS A 50 3.82 18.23 -7.18
CA CYS A 50 3.88 18.59 -8.60
C CYS A 50 3.34 20.02 -8.82
N ALA A 51 3.63 20.56 -9.99
CA ALA A 51 3.03 21.77 -10.50
C ALA A 51 2.04 21.42 -11.64
N VAL A 52 0.83 21.93 -11.55
CA VAL A 52 -0.21 21.85 -12.59
C VAL A 52 -0.21 23.18 -13.33
N LEU A 53 0.20 23.18 -14.60
CA LEU A 53 0.52 24.39 -15.35
C LEU A 53 -0.39 24.55 -16.56
N ASP A 54 -1.00 25.73 -16.73
CA ASP A 54 -1.46 26.14 -18.05
C ASP A 54 -0.26 26.38 -18.96
N TYR A 55 -0.31 25.81 -20.17
CA TYR A 55 0.74 26.03 -21.19
C TYR A 55 0.80 27.44 -21.73
N CYS A 56 -0.36 28.10 -21.86
CA CYS A 56 -0.50 29.44 -22.44
C CYS A 56 -0.85 30.42 -21.31
N LEU A 57 0.11 31.26 -20.93
CA LEU A 57 -0.08 32.31 -19.93
C LEU A 57 0.12 33.70 -20.58
N PRO A 58 -0.62 34.74 -20.14
CA PRO A 58 -0.65 36.05 -20.82
C PRO A 58 0.64 36.84 -20.69
N ASP A 59 1.51 36.53 -19.71
CA ASP A 59 2.75 37.25 -19.41
C ASP A 59 4.02 36.50 -19.85
N GLY A 60 3.87 35.37 -20.57
CA GLY A 60 5.00 34.58 -21.08
C GLY A 60 4.77 34.08 -22.50
N GLN A 61 5.85 33.58 -23.14
CA GLN A 61 5.72 32.84 -24.38
C GLN A 61 5.11 31.47 -24.13
N ASP A 62 4.47 30.86 -25.12
CA ASP A 62 3.88 29.52 -25.01
C ASP A 62 4.92 28.49 -24.55
N GLY A 63 4.67 27.91 -23.40
CA GLY A 63 5.54 26.91 -22.79
C GLY A 63 6.72 27.43 -21.96
N GLU A 64 6.92 28.76 -21.84
CA GLU A 64 7.98 29.35 -20.99
C GLU A 64 7.85 28.91 -19.53
N ILE A 65 6.62 28.80 -19.03
CA ILE A 65 6.32 28.31 -17.67
C ILE A 65 6.85 26.92 -17.43
N VAL A 66 6.82 26.03 -18.43
CA VAL A 66 7.34 24.65 -18.30
C VAL A 66 8.84 24.67 -18.06
N ASP A 67 9.58 25.43 -18.85
CA ASP A 67 11.03 25.55 -18.72
C ASP A 67 11.44 26.22 -17.40
N LEU A 68 10.69 27.25 -16.98
CA LEU A 68 10.87 27.88 -15.67
C LEU A 68 10.74 26.86 -14.54
N VAL A 69 9.63 26.14 -14.47
CA VAL A 69 9.31 25.22 -13.37
C VAL A 69 10.23 24.01 -13.37
N LEU A 70 10.62 23.48 -14.54
CA LEU A 70 11.67 22.45 -14.67
C LEU A 70 13.03 22.94 -14.14
N GLY A 71 13.36 24.22 -14.35
CA GLY A 71 14.58 24.83 -13.81
C GLY A 71 14.65 24.79 -12.27
N TYR A 72 13.51 24.76 -11.57
CA TYR A 72 13.41 24.54 -10.13
C TYR A 72 13.27 23.07 -9.75
N HIS A 73 13.51 22.15 -10.66
CA HIS A 73 13.44 20.69 -10.46
C HIS A 73 12.07 20.18 -9.98
N GLN A 74 10.99 20.88 -10.33
CA GLN A 74 9.65 20.46 -9.99
C GLN A 74 9.09 19.48 -11.01
N LYS A 75 8.25 18.56 -10.57
CA LYS A 75 7.46 17.66 -11.42
C LYS A 75 6.27 18.43 -12.00
N ILE A 76 5.95 18.20 -13.27
CA ILE A 76 4.97 19.03 -14.01
C ILE A 76 3.90 18.15 -14.63
N ILE A 77 2.65 18.60 -14.52
CA ILE A 77 1.52 18.18 -15.33
C ILE A 77 1.06 19.41 -16.13
N VAL A 78 1.05 19.29 -17.44
CA VAL A 78 0.65 20.40 -18.32
C VAL A 78 -0.83 20.29 -18.65
N LEU A 79 -1.55 21.39 -18.46
CA LEU A 79 -2.92 21.56 -18.93
C LEU A 79 -2.92 22.55 -20.09
N THR A 80 -3.60 22.27 -21.20
CA THR A 80 -3.65 23.18 -22.36
C THR A 80 -4.95 23.06 -23.13
N ALA A 81 -5.42 24.14 -23.68
CA ALA A 81 -6.52 24.18 -24.65
C ALA A 81 -6.06 23.86 -26.09
N MET A 82 -4.76 23.83 -26.34
CA MET A 82 -4.20 23.57 -27.67
C MET A 82 -3.93 22.11 -27.88
N PHE A 83 -4.52 21.51 -28.90
CA PHE A 83 -4.21 20.16 -29.34
C PHE A 83 -3.25 20.19 -30.55
N SER A 84 -2.08 19.61 -30.37
CA SER A 84 -1.11 19.36 -31.44
C SER A 84 -0.23 18.19 -31.03
N ASP A 85 -0.17 17.14 -31.86
CA ASP A 85 0.70 15.98 -31.60
C ASP A 85 2.17 16.41 -31.49
N ALA A 86 2.61 17.36 -32.32
CA ALA A 86 3.98 17.87 -32.26
C ALA A 86 4.28 18.60 -30.95
N LEU A 87 3.33 19.39 -30.45
CA LEU A 87 3.47 20.09 -29.16
C LEU A 87 3.50 19.08 -27.98
N ARG A 88 2.61 18.10 -28.02
CA ARG A 88 2.55 17.04 -27.02
C ARG A 88 3.88 16.27 -26.93
N GLU A 89 4.42 15.82 -28.07
CA GLU A 89 5.73 15.17 -28.13
C GLU A 89 6.86 16.06 -27.60
N GLN A 90 6.86 17.34 -27.97
CA GLN A 90 7.86 18.30 -27.51
C GLN A 90 7.80 18.51 -26.00
N VAL A 91 6.60 18.62 -25.41
CA VAL A 91 6.40 18.84 -23.96
C VAL A 91 6.76 17.58 -23.19
N LEU A 92 6.35 16.41 -23.66
CA LEU A 92 6.70 15.12 -23.03
C LEU A 92 8.22 14.85 -23.09
N ALA A 93 8.88 15.22 -24.19
CA ALA A 93 10.34 15.11 -24.31
C ALA A 93 11.11 15.99 -23.31
N LYS A 94 10.50 17.06 -22.78
CA LYS A 94 11.08 17.86 -21.69
C LYS A 94 11.05 17.15 -20.32
N GLY A 95 10.36 16.01 -20.21
CA GLY A 95 10.26 15.23 -18.99
C GLY A 95 9.13 15.70 -18.06
N VAL A 96 8.00 16.17 -18.59
CA VAL A 96 6.79 16.38 -17.78
C VAL A 96 6.12 15.04 -17.46
N ILE A 97 5.36 14.97 -16.37
CA ILE A 97 4.64 13.77 -15.96
C ILE A 97 3.56 13.43 -16.99
N ASP A 98 2.76 14.41 -17.37
CA ASP A 98 1.69 14.21 -18.35
C ASP A 98 1.28 15.53 -19.03
N TYR A 99 0.57 15.39 -20.14
CA TYR A 99 0.03 16.49 -20.96
C TYR A 99 -1.47 16.25 -21.16
N ILE A 100 -2.30 17.11 -20.57
CA ILE A 100 -3.76 16.95 -20.52
C ILE A 100 -4.42 18.09 -21.30
N LEU A 101 -5.34 17.73 -22.21
CA LEU A 101 -6.12 18.67 -22.97
C LEU A 101 -7.28 19.24 -22.15
N LYS A 102 -7.41 20.59 -22.08
CA LYS A 102 -8.53 21.30 -21.45
C LYS A 102 -9.73 21.40 -22.40
N ASP A 103 -10.25 20.28 -22.90
CA ASP A 103 -11.40 20.29 -23.83
C ASP A 103 -12.74 20.34 -23.11
N SER A 104 -12.76 19.95 -21.84
CA SER A 104 -13.98 19.88 -21.02
C SER A 104 -13.66 19.77 -19.52
N MET A 105 -14.69 19.85 -18.68
CA MET A 105 -14.59 19.49 -17.25
C MET A 105 -14.14 18.04 -17.03
N ALA A 106 -14.26 17.18 -18.06
CA ALA A 106 -13.77 15.79 -18.00
C ALA A 106 -12.24 15.71 -17.88
N SER A 107 -11.50 16.70 -18.36
CA SER A 107 -10.04 16.78 -18.23
C SER A 107 -9.60 16.78 -16.76
N VAL A 108 -10.36 17.48 -15.90
CA VAL A 108 -10.09 17.52 -14.45
C VAL A 108 -10.42 16.18 -13.79
N THR A 109 -11.37 15.45 -14.36
CA THR A 109 -11.72 14.08 -13.88
C THR A 109 -10.53 13.14 -14.03
N TYR A 110 -9.66 13.35 -15.02
CA TYR A 110 -8.41 12.59 -15.19
C TYR A 110 -7.28 13.10 -14.28
N LEU A 111 -7.19 14.42 -14.06
CA LEU A 111 -6.10 15.04 -13.29
C LEU A 111 -6.04 14.57 -11.83
N LEU A 112 -7.18 14.51 -11.15
CA LEU A 112 -7.23 14.10 -9.74
C LEU A 112 -6.75 12.65 -9.50
N PRO A 113 -7.24 11.64 -10.25
CA PRO A 113 -6.69 10.29 -10.17
C PRO A 113 -5.19 10.23 -10.47
N LEU A 114 -4.69 11.00 -11.44
CA LEU A 114 -3.27 11.05 -11.77
C LEU A 114 -2.44 11.59 -10.59
N ILE A 115 -2.85 12.70 -9.99
CA ILE A 115 -2.17 13.26 -8.81
C ILE A 115 -2.20 12.28 -7.64
N GLN A 116 -3.33 11.64 -7.41
CA GLN A 116 -3.45 10.59 -6.38
C GLN A 116 -2.53 9.40 -6.69
N ARG A 117 -2.45 8.97 -7.95
CA ARG A 117 -1.53 7.92 -8.37
C ARG A 117 -0.08 8.30 -8.08
N ILE A 118 0.35 9.53 -8.43
CA ILE A 118 1.70 10.03 -8.16
C ILE A 118 2.00 10.06 -6.65
N THR A 119 1.02 10.46 -5.84
CA THR A 119 1.14 10.44 -4.38
C THR A 119 1.36 9.02 -3.86
N ASN A 120 0.58 8.06 -4.34
CA ASN A 120 0.65 6.65 -3.93
C ASN A 120 1.93 5.95 -4.44
N ASN A 121 2.48 6.40 -5.55
CA ASN A 121 3.70 5.85 -6.16
C ASN A 121 4.89 5.83 -5.19
N LYS A 122 4.95 6.76 -4.24
CA LYS A 122 5.98 6.79 -3.18
C LYS A 122 5.99 5.52 -2.31
N ASN A 123 4.90 4.78 -2.28
CA ASN A 123 4.75 3.53 -1.54
C ASN A 123 5.16 2.29 -2.36
N HIS A 124 5.61 2.51 -3.59
CA HIS A 124 5.97 1.42 -4.50
C HIS A 124 7.46 1.39 -4.78
N LYS A 125 7.98 0.17 -4.88
CA LYS A 125 9.35 -0.13 -5.27
C LYS A 125 9.34 -1.14 -6.40
N ALA A 126 9.98 -0.78 -7.52
CA ALA A 126 10.08 -1.58 -8.72
C ALA A 126 11.40 -2.32 -8.81
N LEU A 127 11.38 -3.59 -9.15
CA LEU A 127 12.55 -4.30 -9.66
C LEU A 127 12.55 -4.22 -11.19
N VAL A 128 13.60 -3.61 -11.76
CA VAL A 128 13.81 -3.52 -13.22
C VAL A 128 14.89 -4.50 -13.64
N VAL A 129 14.50 -5.47 -14.46
CA VAL A 129 15.39 -6.56 -14.94
C VAL A 129 15.51 -6.51 -16.46
N ASP A 130 16.70 -6.15 -16.95
CA ASP A 130 16.98 -6.00 -18.38
C ASP A 130 18.51 -6.06 -18.55
N ASP A 131 19.03 -6.82 -19.50
CA ASP A 131 20.47 -6.93 -19.72
C ASP A 131 21.08 -5.67 -20.37
N SER A 132 20.25 -4.94 -21.15
CA SER A 132 20.65 -3.68 -21.76
C SER A 132 20.71 -2.55 -20.73
N SER A 133 21.92 -2.08 -20.44
CA SER A 133 22.12 -0.95 -19.50
C SER A 133 21.45 0.35 -19.96
N VAL A 134 21.22 0.52 -21.26
CA VAL A 134 20.54 1.71 -21.83
C VAL A 134 19.05 1.63 -21.57
N VAL A 135 18.43 0.50 -21.90
CA VAL A 135 16.98 0.28 -21.69
C VAL A 135 16.68 0.29 -20.19
N ARG A 136 17.46 -0.40 -19.38
CA ARG A 136 17.30 -0.44 -17.94
C ARG A 136 17.34 0.95 -17.31
N ARG A 137 18.33 1.81 -17.69
CA ARG A 137 18.39 3.20 -17.22
C ARG A 137 17.19 4.02 -17.67
N TYR A 138 16.73 3.83 -18.88
CA TYR A 138 15.55 4.54 -19.39
C TYR A 138 14.31 4.21 -18.56
N ILE A 139 14.04 2.91 -18.31
CA ILE A 139 12.91 2.48 -17.48
C ILE A 139 13.02 3.01 -16.05
N VAL A 140 14.21 2.96 -15.47
CA VAL A 140 14.47 3.50 -14.12
C VAL A 140 14.17 5.00 -14.06
N GLN A 141 14.66 5.77 -15.03
CA GLN A 141 14.37 7.21 -15.12
C GLN A 141 12.87 7.51 -15.22
N LEU A 142 12.13 6.75 -16.03
CA LEU A 142 10.67 6.88 -16.13
C LEU A 142 9.99 6.65 -14.77
N LEU A 143 10.33 5.55 -14.09
CA LEU A 143 9.72 5.18 -12.82
C LEU A 143 10.05 6.19 -11.69
N GLU A 144 11.32 6.57 -11.57
CA GLU A 144 11.76 7.55 -10.56
C GLU A 144 11.19 8.95 -10.84
N HIS A 145 10.95 9.27 -12.11
CA HIS A 145 10.28 10.51 -12.48
C HIS A 145 8.86 10.56 -11.88
N GLN A 146 8.20 9.44 -11.70
CA GLN A 146 6.89 9.33 -11.06
C GLN A 146 6.96 8.91 -9.58
N TYR A 147 8.06 9.16 -8.88
CA TYR A 147 8.27 8.86 -7.46
C TYR A 147 8.27 7.37 -7.09
N ILE A 148 8.42 6.47 -8.04
CA ILE A 148 8.56 5.04 -7.78
C ILE A 148 10.03 4.74 -7.50
N GLN A 149 10.33 4.14 -6.34
CA GLN A 149 11.68 3.68 -6.03
C GLN A 149 12.07 2.51 -6.93
N THR A 150 13.36 2.38 -7.27
CA THR A 150 13.82 1.32 -8.15
C THR A 150 15.01 0.55 -7.60
N VAL A 151 15.05 -0.75 -7.92
CA VAL A 151 16.23 -1.60 -7.84
C VAL A 151 16.45 -2.27 -9.18
N GLN A 152 17.69 -2.60 -9.52
CA GLN A 152 18.07 -3.04 -10.86
C GLN A 152 18.74 -4.41 -10.83
N ALA A 153 18.44 -5.24 -11.83
CA ALA A 153 19.12 -6.50 -12.11
C ALA A 153 19.45 -6.60 -13.60
N VAL A 154 20.49 -7.35 -13.94
CA VAL A 154 20.94 -7.54 -15.31
C VAL A 154 20.42 -8.84 -15.95
N ASP A 155 19.85 -9.73 -15.14
CA ASP A 155 19.28 -11.00 -15.56
C ASP A 155 18.28 -11.53 -14.50
N GLY A 156 17.56 -12.60 -14.86
CA GLY A 156 16.56 -13.20 -13.98
C GLY A 156 17.12 -13.83 -12.71
N GLU A 157 18.39 -14.26 -12.70
CA GLU A 157 19.01 -14.87 -11.53
C GLU A 157 19.29 -13.82 -10.46
N GLN A 158 19.87 -12.70 -10.86
CA GLN A 158 20.07 -11.55 -9.97
C GLN A 158 18.72 -10.97 -9.53
N GLY A 159 17.73 -10.91 -10.42
CA GLY A 159 16.37 -10.46 -10.10
C GLY A 159 15.72 -11.28 -8.99
N LEU A 160 15.79 -12.60 -9.03
CA LEU A 160 15.27 -13.48 -7.99
C LEU A 160 15.99 -13.31 -6.65
N ALA A 161 17.32 -13.18 -6.70
CA ALA A 161 18.10 -12.93 -5.48
C ALA A 161 17.72 -11.61 -4.79
N LEU A 162 17.46 -10.55 -5.56
CA LEU A 162 16.99 -9.26 -5.01
C LEU A 162 15.60 -9.39 -4.41
N LEU A 163 14.66 -10.08 -5.06
CA LEU A 163 13.32 -10.31 -4.52
C LEU A 163 13.31 -11.07 -3.19
N GLN A 164 14.24 -12.01 -2.99
CA GLN A 164 14.37 -12.74 -1.73
C GLN A 164 14.90 -11.87 -0.58
N ASN A 165 15.73 -10.88 -0.90
CA ASN A 165 16.42 -10.03 0.09
C ASN A 165 15.72 -8.69 0.35
N ASP A 166 14.78 -8.29 -0.49
CA ASP A 166 14.09 -7.00 -0.40
C ASP A 166 12.56 -7.19 -0.51
N PRO A 167 11.87 -7.36 0.63
CA PRO A 167 10.43 -7.58 0.68
C PRO A 167 9.61 -6.34 0.31
N ASP A 168 10.24 -5.17 0.20
CA ASP A 168 9.56 -3.91 -0.15
C ASP A 168 9.30 -3.80 -1.65
N ILE A 169 9.83 -4.69 -2.47
CA ILE A 169 9.57 -4.72 -3.91
C ILE A 169 8.11 -5.09 -4.16
N THR A 170 7.38 -4.17 -4.78
CA THR A 170 5.93 -4.29 -5.00
C THR A 170 5.55 -4.74 -6.40
N PHE A 171 6.43 -4.49 -7.39
CA PHE A 171 6.24 -4.97 -8.77
C PHE A 171 7.58 -5.15 -9.52
N VAL A 172 7.53 -5.86 -10.62
CA VAL A 172 8.67 -6.19 -11.47
C VAL A 172 8.40 -5.74 -12.90
N VAL A 173 9.39 -5.11 -13.53
CA VAL A 173 9.44 -4.89 -14.97
C VAL A 173 10.60 -5.73 -15.50
N THR A 174 10.32 -6.68 -16.38
CA THR A 174 11.34 -7.62 -16.86
C THR A 174 11.39 -7.73 -18.36
N ASP A 175 12.58 -7.71 -18.93
CA ASP A 175 12.80 -8.13 -20.32
C ASP A 175 12.63 -9.64 -20.50
N HIS A 176 12.45 -10.06 -21.74
CA HIS A 176 12.41 -11.48 -22.12
C HIS A 176 13.81 -12.04 -22.31
N ASP A 177 14.56 -11.47 -23.24
CA ASP A 177 15.84 -12.02 -23.71
C ASP A 177 16.99 -11.52 -22.84
N MET A 178 17.35 -12.33 -21.85
CA MET A 178 18.44 -12.03 -20.93
C MET A 178 19.38 -13.24 -20.78
N PRO A 179 20.67 -13.02 -20.51
CA PRO A 179 21.62 -14.10 -20.22
C PRO A 179 21.25 -14.82 -18.92
N ASN A 180 21.83 -16.02 -18.71
CA ASN A 180 21.69 -16.87 -17.53
C ASN A 180 20.24 -17.35 -17.31
N LYS A 181 19.29 -16.45 -17.07
CA LYS A 181 17.88 -16.77 -16.87
C LYS A 181 16.99 -15.75 -17.58
N ASP A 182 16.19 -16.23 -18.52
CA ASP A 182 15.22 -15.40 -19.26
C ASP A 182 14.04 -14.95 -18.38
N GLY A 183 13.33 -13.90 -18.85
CA GLY A 183 12.22 -13.29 -18.10
C GLY A 183 11.05 -14.24 -17.85
N ILE A 184 10.70 -15.13 -18.82
CA ILE A 184 9.60 -16.08 -18.66
C ILE A 184 9.92 -17.13 -17.59
N THR A 185 11.15 -17.63 -17.58
CA THR A 185 11.63 -18.59 -16.57
C THR A 185 11.63 -17.93 -15.18
N MET A 186 12.15 -16.70 -15.08
CA MET A 186 12.11 -15.92 -13.84
C MET A 186 10.68 -15.76 -13.32
N ILE A 187 9.72 -15.39 -14.17
CA ILE A 187 8.31 -15.22 -13.80
C ILE A 187 7.72 -16.52 -13.25
N ARG A 188 8.00 -17.67 -13.88
CA ARG A 188 7.50 -18.96 -13.39
C ARG A 188 8.02 -19.28 -11.99
N GLU A 189 9.29 -18.98 -11.70
CA GLU A 189 9.86 -19.16 -10.37
C GLU A 189 9.25 -18.19 -9.34
N ILE A 190 9.07 -16.92 -9.71
CA ILE A 190 8.37 -15.94 -8.86
C ILE A 190 6.97 -16.46 -8.49
N ARG A 191 6.24 -17.03 -9.45
CA ARG A 191 4.86 -17.52 -9.22
C ARG A 191 4.75 -18.77 -8.35
N GLN A 192 5.85 -19.41 -8.02
CA GLN A 192 5.87 -20.46 -6.98
C GLN A 192 5.72 -19.89 -5.58
N HIS A 193 6.09 -18.61 -5.37
CA HIS A 193 6.13 -17.95 -4.06
C HIS A 193 5.16 -16.77 -3.95
N TYR A 194 4.87 -16.08 -5.05
CA TYR A 194 4.04 -14.86 -5.08
C TYR A 194 2.87 -15.03 -6.05
N THR A 195 1.68 -14.73 -5.57
CA THR A 195 0.49 -14.62 -6.43
C THR A 195 0.55 -13.35 -7.30
N ARG A 196 -0.31 -13.26 -8.31
CA ARG A 196 -0.40 -12.06 -9.16
C ARG A 196 -0.80 -10.79 -8.39
N ASN A 197 -1.51 -10.95 -7.29
CA ASN A 197 -1.96 -9.84 -6.44
C ASN A 197 -0.84 -9.37 -5.48
N GLU A 198 -0.01 -10.28 -5.00
CA GLU A 198 1.09 -9.94 -4.09
C GLU A 198 2.23 -9.22 -4.82
N LEU A 199 2.60 -9.68 -6.01
CA LEU A 199 3.66 -9.09 -6.83
C LEU A 199 3.20 -8.94 -8.28
N ALA A 200 2.99 -7.70 -8.74
CA ALA A 200 2.65 -7.42 -10.12
C ALA A 200 3.88 -7.55 -11.02
N ILE A 201 3.71 -8.04 -12.26
CA ILE A 201 4.80 -8.22 -13.23
C ILE A 201 4.37 -7.68 -14.59
N LEU A 202 5.17 -6.75 -15.14
CA LEU A 202 5.10 -6.27 -16.52
C LEU A 202 6.24 -6.91 -17.32
N GLY A 203 5.89 -7.69 -18.36
CA GLY A 203 6.87 -8.22 -19.30
C GLY A 203 7.18 -7.24 -20.42
N LEU A 204 8.44 -7.19 -20.87
CA LEU A 204 8.87 -6.42 -22.01
C LEU A 204 9.49 -7.35 -23.07
N SER A 205 9.31 -7.07 -24.36
CA SER A 205 10.03 -7.78 -25.43
C SER A 205 10.19 -6.93 -26.68
N ALA A 206 11.28 -7.14 -27.40
CA ALA A 206 11.55 -6.52 -28.69
C ALA A 206 10.93 -7.29 -29.87
N SER A 207 10.38 -8.47 -29.64
CA SER A 207 9.84 -9.31 -30.69
C SER A 207 8.34 -9.10 -30.90
N ASP A 208 7.92 -8.87 -32.14
CA ASP A 208 6.51 -8.80 -32.55
C ASP A 208 5.81 -10.20 -32.57
N ASP A 209 6.46 -11.20 -32.00
CA ASP A 209 5.88 -12.54 -31.94
C ASP A 209 4.71 -12.60 -30.95
N ARG A 210 3.50 -12.67 -31.49
CA ARG A 210 2.26 -12.79 -30.70
C ARG A 210 2.25 -14.02 -29.78
N THR A 211 3.10 -15.03 -30.06
CA THR A 211 3.22 -16.20 -29.18
C THR A 211 3.93 -15.84 -27.86
N LEU A 212 4.86 -14.89 -27.87
CA LEU A 212 5.56 -14.43 -26.68
C LEU A 212 4.63 -13.73 -25.69
N THR A 213 3.73 -12.87 -26.16
CA THR A 213 2.71 -12.26 -25.30
C THR A 213 1.92 -13.33 -24.54
N ALA A 214 1.45 -14.36 -25.27
CA ALA A 214 0.71 -15.46 -24.65
C ALA A 214 1.58 -16.26 -23.67
N GLN A 215 2.86 -16.43 -23.94
CA GLN A 215 3.80 -17.12 -23.04
C GLN A 215 4.03 -16.34 -21.75
N PHE A 216 4.23 -15.03 -21.82
CA PHE A 216 4.34 -14.15 -20.63
C PHE A 216 3.11 -14.24 -19.74
N LEU A 217 1.92 -14.07 -20.31
CA LEU A 217 0.66 -14.13 -19.58
C LEU A 217 0.41 -15.52 -18.97
N LYS A 218 0.74 -16.60 -19.71
CA LYS A 218 0.65 -17.98 -19.20
C LYS A 218 1.70 -18.28 -18.13
N ALA A 219 2.89 -17.68 -18.19
CA ALA A 219 3.90 -17.79 -17.15
C ALA A 219 3.48 -17.09 -15.86
N GLY A 220 2.54 -16.15 -15.95
CA GLY A 220 1.98 -15.45 -14.80
C GLY A 220 2.26 -13.94 -14.75
N ALA A 221 2.78 -13.35 -15.84
CA ALA A 221 2.82 -11.89 -15.95
C ALA A 221 1.40 -11.31 -15.81
N ASN A 222 1.29 -10.10 -15.27
CA ASN A 222 0.02 -9.38 -15.17
C ASN A 222 -0.29 -8.69 -16.49
N ASP A 223 0.75 -8.14 -17.16
CA ASP A 223 0.63 -7.49 -18.45
C ASP A 223 1.95 -7.59 -19.23
N PHE A 224 1.92 -7.08 -20.46
CA PHE A 224 3.03 -7.17 -21.41
C PHE A 224 3.09 -5.90 -22.27
N LEU A 225 4.31 -5.47 -22.66
CA LEU A 225 4.53 -4.29 -23.49
C LEU A 225 5.64 -4.57 -24.53
N TYR A 226 5.40 -4.14 -25.77
CA TYR A 226 6.39 -4.26 -26.85
C TYR A 226 7.42 -3.12 -26.81
N LYS A 227 8.66 -3.43 -27.12
CA LYS A 227 9.74 -2.45 -27.40
C LYS A 227 9.82 -2.22 -28.93
N PRO A 228 9.96 -0.96 -29.38
CA PRO A 228 10.00 0.28 -28.60
C PRO A 228 8.61 0.72 -28.14
N PHE A 229 8.51 1.25 -26.93
CA PHE A 229 7.29 1.82 -26.39
C PHE A 229 7.46 3.31 -26.12
N ASN A 230 6.36 4.06 -26.13
CA ASN A 230 6.36 5.44 -25.69
C ASN A 230 6.09 5.54 -24.16
N GLN A 231 6.46 6.68 -23.61
CA GLN A 231 6.32 6.97 -22.18
C GLN A 231 4.88 6.80 -21.68
N GLU A 232 3.90 7.29 -22.43
CA GLU A 232 2.50 7.28 -22.03
C GLU A 232 1.94 5.85 -21.99
N GLU A 233 2.22 5.03 -23.02
CA GLU A 233 1.81 3.63 -23.03
C GLU A 233 2.41 2.89 -21.83
N PHE A 234 3.70 3.12 -21.54
CA PHE A 234 4.37 2.53 -20.38
C PHE A 234 3.67 2.92 -19.08
N PHE A 235 3.39 4.22 -18.87
CA PHE A 235 2.72 4.68 -17.66
C PHE A 235 1.27 4.20 -17.55
N CYS A 236 0.51 4.19 -18.64
CA CYS A 236 -0.84 3.61 -18.63
C CYS A 236 -0.83 2.17 -18.11
N ARG A 237 0.13 1.33 -18.56
CA ARG A 237 0.27 -0.06 -18.08
C ARG A 237 0.67 -0.12 -16.61
N ILE A 238 1.69 0.65 -16.20
CA ILE A 238 2.16 0.67 -14.81
C ILE A 238 1.05 1.16 -13.86
N HIS A 239 0.37 2.26 -14.19
CA HIS A 239 -0.72 2.78 -13.37
C HIS A 239 -1.86 1.77 -13.23
N GLN A 240 -2.30 1.15 -14.33
CA GLN A 240 -3.33 0.12 -14.30
C GLN A 240 -2.92 -1.08 -13.43
N LEU A 241 -1.66 -1.52 -13.51
CA LEU A 241 -1.16 -2.61 -12.67
C LEU A 241 -1.17 -2.25 -11.18
N LEU A 242 -0.71 -1.05 -10.85
CA LEU A 242 -0.66 -0.58 -9.46
C LEU A 242 -2.06 -0.32 -8.89
N ASP A 243 -2.95 0.29 -9.66
CA ASP A 243 -4.35 0.53 -9.26
C ASP A 243 -5.07 -0.80 -8.98
N MET A 244 -4.89 -1.80 -9.86
CA MET A 244 -5.46 -3.13 -9.67
C MET A 244 -4.90 -3.81 -8.42
N LYS A 245 -3.58 -3.72 -8.18
CA LYS A 245 -2.93 -4.26 -6.99
C LYS A 245 -3.47 -3.61 -5.71
N GLU A 246 -3.57 -2.28 -5.68
CA GLU A 246 -4.08 -1.54 -4.53
C GLU A 246 -5.54 -1.88 -4.26
N ALA A 247 -6.39 -1.89 -5.29
CA ALA A 247 -7.80 -2.28 -5.17
C ALA A 247 -7.97 -3.72 -4.64
N ASN A 248 -7.16 -4.67 -5.14
CA ASN A 248 -7.18 -6.04 -4.64
C ASN A 248 -6.72 -6.13 -3.18
N ASN A 249 -5.70 -5.37 -2.79
CA ASN A 249 -5.24 -5.32 -1.40
C ASN A 249 -6.30 -4.72 -0.47
N GLU A 250 -7.01 -3.69 -0.92
CA GLU A 250 -8.11 -3.09 -0.18
C GLU A 250 -9.28 -4.08 -0.01
N LEU A 251 -9.69 -4.73 -1.09
CA LEU A 251 -10.70 -5.79 -1.04
C LEU A 251 -10.29 -6.93 -0.10
N PHE A 252 -9.02 -7.33 -0.14
CA PHE A 252 -8.50 -8.36 0.76
C PHE A 252 -8.58 -7.93 2.23
N ARG A 253 -8.21 -6.68 2.54
CA ARG A 253 -8.33 -6.12 3.90
C ARG A 253 -9.79 -6.08 4.34
N HIS A 254 -10.68 -5.50 3.57
CA HIS A 254 -12.11 -5.44 3.88
C HIS A 254 -12.71 -6.82 4.10
N ALA A 255 -12.24 -7.82 3.36
CA ALA A 255 -12.71 -9.19 3.50
C ALA A 255 -12.17 -9.90 4.73
N ASN A 256 -10.99 -9.56 5.24
CA ASN A 256 -10.22 -10.37 6.18
C ASN A 256 -9.82 -9.64 7.47
N GLU A 257 -9.89 -8.31 7.53
CA GLU A 257 -9.63 -7.52 8.73
C GLU A 257 -10.94 -7.16 9.45
N ASP A 258 -10.86 -6.93 10.74
CA ASP A 258 -11.92 -6.33 11.55
C ASP A 258 -11.83 -4.80 11.44
N ALA A 259 -12.89 -4.17 10.98
CA ALA A 259 -12.90 -2.73 10.67
C ALA A 259 -12.64 -1.82 11.88
N LEU A 260 -12.95 -2.28 13.11
CA LEU A 260 -12.77 -1.50 14.33
C LEU A 260 -11.34 -1.58 14.86
N THR A 261 -10.77 -2.77 14.93
CA THR A 261 -9.49 -3.03 15.61
C THR A 261 -8.29 -3.11 14.66
N GLY A 262 -8.53 -3.33 13.36
CA GLY A 262 -7.47 -3.57 12.37
C GLY A 262 -6.69 -4.87 12.59
N LEU A 263 -7.21 -5.78 13.41
CA LEU A 263 -6.77 -7.17 13.50
C LEU A 263 -7.44 -8.01 12.40
N TRP A 264 -6.93 -9.21 12.18
CA TRP A 264 -7.64 -10.14 11.30
C TRP A 264 -9.02 -10.50 11.87
N ASN A 265 -9.98 -10.80 11.01
CA ASN A 265 -11.28 -11.32 11.44
C ASN A 265 -11.29 -12.85 11.55
N ARG A 266 -12.35 -13.40 12.13
CA ARG A 266 -12.54 -14.84 12.30
C ARG A 266 -12.40 -15.61 10.97
N ARG A 267 -12.93 -15.05 9.86
CA ARG A 267 -12.86 -15.71 8.54
C ARG A 267 -11.43 -15.90 8.07
N PHE A 268 -10.54 -14.93 8.30
CA PHE A 268 -9.12 -15.05 7.97
C PHE A 268 -8.47 -16.22 8.69
N LEU A 269 -8.72 -16.39 10.00
CA LEU A 269 -8.16 -17.48 10.79
C LEU A 269 -8.47 -18.85 10.18
N PHE A 270 -9.72 -19.08 9.78
CA PHE A 270 -10.14 -20.36 9.22
C PHE A 270 -9.67 -20.61 7.77
N ASN A 271 -9.53 -19.55 6.98
CA ASN A 271 -9.14 -19.67 5.56
C ASN A 271 -7.62 -19.66 5.36
N GLN A 272 -6.88 -18.94 6.20
CA GLN A 272 -5.46 -18.66 6.03
C GLN A 272 -4.59 -19.18 7.19
N ALA A 273 -5.14 -20.01 8.07
CA ALA A 273 -4.39 -20.61 9.18
C ALA A 273 -3.02 -21.08 8.68
N CYS A 274 -1.95 -20.70 9.40
CA CYS A 274 -0.55 -20.87 9.02
C CYS A 274 -0.27 -22.16 8.27
N LYS A 275 -0.06 -22.06 6.97
CA LYS A 275 0.39 -23.17 6.12
C LYS A 275 1.86 -23.42 6.46
N GLY A 276 2.19 -24.62 6.95
CA GLY A 276 3.57 -25.01 7.24
C GLY A 276 4.02 -24.89 8.69
N CYS A 277 3.11 -24.61 9.62
CA CYS A 277 3.41 -24.62 11.04
C CYS A 277 3.22 -26.06 11.59
N GLU A 278 4.31 -26.75 11.90
CA GLU A 278 4.26 -28.11 12.46
C GLU A 278 3.64 -28.14 13.87
N LYS A 279 3.87 -27.10 14.68
CA LYS A 279 3.32 -26.97 16.03
C LYS A 279 2.68 -25.60 16.19
N ARG A 280 1.36 -25.60 16.28
CA ARG A 280 0.54 -24.41 16.49
C ARG A 280 0.21 -24.23 17.96
N ASN A 281 0.32 -22.98 18.42
CA ASN A 281 -0.15 -22.56 19.72
C ASN A 281 -1.38 -21.66 19.51
N ILE A 282 -2.46 -21.91 20.25
CA ILE A 282 -3.71 -21.15 20.17
C ILE A 282 -4.01 -20.54 21.53
N ALA A 283 -4.34 -19.25 21.53
CA ALA A 283 -4.89 -18.56 22.69
C ALA A 283 -6.27 -18.00 22.36
N MET A 284 -7.28 -18.30 23.16
CA MET A 284 -8.56 -17.62 23.19
C MET A 284 -8.59 -16.64 24.35
N MET A 285 -9.10 -15.43 24.10
CA MET A 285 -9.03 -14.31 25.03
C MET A 285 -10.34 -13.54 25.03
N ASP A 286 -10.67 -12.95 26.18
CA ASP A 286 -11.91 -12.17 26.35
C ASP A 286 -11.66 -11.02 27.34
N ILE A 287 -12.20 -9.83 27.03
CA ILE A 287 -12.12 -8.66 27.91
C ILE A 287 -13.07 -8.86 29.08
N ASP A 288 -12.50 -8.87 30.26
CA ASP A 288 -13.27 -9.09 31.49
C ASP A 288 -14.30 -7.96 31.70
N PHE A 289 -15.54 -8.35 31.99
CA PHE A 289 -16.65 -7.45 32.29
C PHE A 289 -16.96 -6.41 31.18
N PHE A 290 -16.70 -6.72 29.93
CA PHE A 290 -16.89 -5.77 28.80
C PHE A 290 -18.31 -5.21 28.72
N LYS A 291 -19.33 -6.04 29.01
CA LYS A 291 -20.71 -5.56 29.11
C LYS A 291 -20.84 -4.37 30.11
N LYS A 292 -20.15 -4.45 31.27
CA LYS A 292 -20.16 -3.37 32.25
C LYS A 292 -19.47 -2.10 31.71
N VAL A 293 -18.46 -2.24 30.86
CA VAL A 293 -17.84 -1.11 30.17
C VAL A 293 -18.87 -0.42 29.29
N ASN A 294 -19.58 -1.18 28.43
CA ASN A 294 -20.63 -0.63 27.57
C ASN A 294 -21.77 0.03 28.38
N ASP A 295 -22.20 -0.61 29.46
CA ASP A 295 -23.28 -0.10 30.31
C ASP A 295 -22.87 1.21 31.05
N THR A 296 -21.56 1.41 31.29
CA THR A 296 -21.03 2.57 32.05
C THR A 296 -20.60 3.71 31.14
N TYR A 297 -19.95 3.41 30.01
CA TYR A 297 -19.26 4.38 29.13
C TYR A 297 -19.91 4.47 27.75
N GLY A 298 -21.01 3.75 27.50
CA GLY A 298 -21.64 3.67 26.20
C GLY A 298 -20.87 2.77 25.21
N HIS A 299 -21.46 2.56 24.04
CA HIS A 299 -20.82 1.76 22.98
C HIS A 299 -19.53 2.41 22.47
N ASP A 300 -19.47 3.74 22.39
CA ASP A 300 -18.26 4.45 21.95
C ASP A 300 -17.08 4.22 22.92
N GLY A 301 -17.36 4.17 24.25
CA GLY A 301 -16.37 3.80 25.26
C GLY A 301 -15.92 2.34 25.13
N GLY A 302 -16.85 1.41 24.81
CA GLY A 302 -16.53 0.04 24.49
C GLY A 302 -15.65 -0.08 23.23
N ASP A 303 -15.96 0.66 22.18
CA ASP A 303 -15.16 0.70 20.95
C ASP A 303 -13.75 1.22 21.20
N ALA A 304 -13.59 2.28 22.02
CA ALA A 304 -12.28 2.78 22.42
C ALA A 304 -11.46 1.70 23.15
N VAL A 305 -12.09 0.90 24.01
CA VAL A 305 -11.45 -0.24 24.69
C VAL A 305 -11.03 -1.32 23.68
N LEU A 306 -11.89 -1.71 22.75
CA LEU A 306 -11.59 -2.70 21.72
C LEU A 306 -10.42 -2.27 20.83
N ILE A 307 -10.38 -1.01 20.42
CA ILE A 307 -9.28 -0.43 19.64
C ILE A 307 -7.96 -0.50 20.42
N ALA A 308 -7.97 -0.04 21.68
CA ALA A 308 -6.77 0.00 22.51
C ALA A 308 -6.21 -1.40 22.81
N VAL A 309 -7.09 -2.36 23.12
CA VAL A 309 -6.72 -3.77 23.32
C VAL A 309 -6.19 -4.36 22.01
N GLY A 310 -6.87 -4.12 20.88
CA GLY A 310 -6.43 -4.58 19.56
C GLY A 310 -5.03 -4.08 19.19
N GLN A 311 -4.74 -2.81 19.44
CA GLN A 311 -3.42 -2.21 19.23
C GLN A 311 -2.35 -2.85 20.10
N THR A 312 -2.67 -3.11 21.37
CA THR A 312 -1.77 -3.81 22.29
C THR A 312 -1.48 -5.22 21.81
N ILE A 313 -2.50 -6.00 21.44
CA ILE A 313 -2.33 -7.34 20.86
C ILE A 313 -1.43 -7.29 19.62
N LYS A 314 -1.70 -6.37 18.69
CA LYS A 314 -0.93 -6.20 17.45
C LYS A 314 0.54 -5.88 17.73
N SER A 315 0.84 -5.09 18.76
CA SER A 315 2.22 -4.74 19.12
C SER A 315 3.05 -5.92 19.65
N PHE A 316 2.42 -6.84 20.41
CA PHE A 316 3.07 -8.03 20.96
C PHE A 316 3.14 -9.20 19.96
N PHE A 317 2.21 -9.25 18.98
CA PHE A 317 2.03 -10.39 18.07
C PHE A 317 1.99 -9.97 16.60
N LYS A 318 2.89 -9.03 16.20
CA LYS A 318 2.95 -8.48 14.83
C LYS A 318 3.29 -9.52 13.76
N ASP A 319 4.03 -10.57 14.13
CA ASP A 319 4.48 -11.63 13.23
C ASP A 319 3.61 -12.91 13.34
N ASP A 320 2.57 -12.85 14.14
CA ASP A 320 1.63 -13.95 14.38
C ASP A 320 0.23 -13.60 13.85
N VAL A 321 -0.66 -14.59 13.80
CA VAL A 321 -2.05 -14.36 13.39
C VAL A 321 -2.87 -13.92 14.60
N ALA A 322 -3.06 -12.61 14.76
CA ALA A 322 -3.89 -12.00 15.78
C ALA A 322 -5.25 -11.63 15.20
N VAL A 323 -6.32 -12.08 15.83
CA VAL A 323 -7.70 -12.08 15.32
C VAL A 323 -8.64 -11.47 16.34
N ARG A 324 -9.56 -10.61 15.92
CA ARG A 324 -10.79 -10.37 16.66
C ARG A 324 -11.80 -11.43 16.27
N PHE A 325 -12.11 -12.31 17.22
CA PHE A 325 -12.91 -13.51 16.96
C PHE A 325 -14.41 -13.18 16.90
N GLY A 326 -14.86 -12.22 17.72
CA GLY A 326 -16.21 -11.65 17.72
C GLY A 326 -16.49 -10.89 19.02
N GLY A 327 -17.30 -9.81 18.96
CA GLY A 327 -17.61 -9.01 20.15
C GLY A 327 -16.36 -8.54 20.90
N GLU A 328 -16.18 -9.05 22.11
CA GLU A 328 -15.04 -8.79 23.01
C GLU A 328 -13.98 -9.92 23.02
N GLU A 329 -14.13 -10.90 22.11
CA GLU A 329 -13.28 -12.09 22.05
C GLU A 329 -12.16 -11.90 21.00
N PHE A 330 -10.96 -12.35 21.35
CA PHE A 330 -9.78 -12.34 20.50
C PHE A 330 -9.14 -13.73 20.45
N CYS A 331 -8.44 -14.01 19.36
CA CYS A 331 -7.69 -15.24 19.18
C CYS A 331 -6.29 -14.94 18.65
N ILE A 332 -5.28 -15.62 19.16
CA ILE A 332 -3.92 -15.58 18.61
C ILE A 332 -3.50 -16.97 18.21
N GLN A 333 -3.02 -17.12 16.97
CA GLN A 333 -2.33 -18.30 16.51
C GLN A 333 -0.86 -17.96 16.29
N ALA A 334 0.04 -18.67 16.94
CA ALA A 334 1.48 -18.52 16.82
C ALA A 334 2.17 -19.86 16.56
N CYS A 335 3.34 -19.82 15.94
CA CYS A 335 4.20 -20.96 15.73
C CYS A 335 5.40 -20.92 16.67
N GLY A 336 6.00 -22.09 16.99
CA GLY A 336 7.23 -22.17 17.78
C GLY A 336 7.03 -22.57 19.23
N SER A 337 7.88 -22.07 20.13
CA SER A 337 7.94 -22.48 21.53
C SER A 337 6.67 -22.10 22.30
N PHE A 338 5.97 -23.11 22.85
CA PHE A 338 4.80 -22.90 23.68
C PHE A 338 5.12 -22.06 24.94
N ARG A 339 6.30 -22.28 25.52
CA ARG A 339 6.75 -21.56 26.71
C ARG A 339 6.91 -20.06 26.40
N ASP A 340 7.54 -19.72 25.25
CA ASP A 340 7.76 -18.33 24.85
C ASP A 340 6.43 -17.66 24.50
N PHE A 341 5.50 -18.40 23.91
CA PHE A 341 4.16 -17.92 23.63
C PHE A 341 3.40 -17.54 24.93
N ILE A 342 3.44 -18.41 25.95
CA ILE A 342 2.85 -18.12 27.27
C ILE A 342 3.48 -16.87 27.89
N VAL A 343 4.80 -16.73 27.87
CA VAL A 343 5.50 -15.56 28.43
C VAL A 343 5.09 -14.27 27.71
N ARG A 344 4.94 -14.31 26.38
CA ARG A 344 4.47 -13.16 25.60
C ARG A 344 3.03 -12.79 25.93
N LEU A 345 2.14 -13.78 26.05
CA LEU A 345 0.75 -13.57 26.43
C LEU A 345 0.62 -12.96 27.83
N GLU A 346 1.39 -13.45 28.80
CA GLU A 346 1.38 -12.89 30.16
C GLU A 346 1.88 -11.43 30.20
N LYS A 347 2.94 -11.11 29.46
CA LYS A 347 3.40 -9.72 29.33
C LYS A 347 2.33 -8.82 28.69
N MET A 348 1.66 -9.31 27.66
CA MET A 348 0.56 -8.60 27.00
C MET A 348 -0.63 -8.38 27.96
N ARG A 349 -1.04 -9.42 28.72
CA ARG A 349 -2.10 -9.34 29.71
C ARG A 349 -1.81 -8.24 30.75
N ILE A 350 -0.58 -8.25 31.29
CA ILE A 350 -0.13 -7.22 32.25
C ILE A 350 -0.13 -5.82 31.61
N ALA A 351 0.28 -5.69 30.35
CA ALA A 351 0.24 -4.42 29.64
C ALA A 351 -1.20 -3.89 29.49
N ILE A 352 -2.16 -4.75 29.17
CA ILE A 352 -3.59 -4.40 29.09
C ILE A 352 -4.12 -3.97 30.48
N GLU A 353 -3.81 -4.72 31.54
CA GLU A 353 -4.21 -4.39 32.90
C GLU A 353 -3.70 -3.02 33.36
N GLN A 354 -2.47 -2.66 32.96
CA GLN A 354 -1.85 -1.38 33.32
C GLN A 354 -2.27 -0.22 32.43
N GLN A 355 -2.85 -0.52 31.27
CA GLN A 355 -3.23 0.49 30.30
C GLN A 355 -4.38 1.35 30.81
N VAL A 356 -4.24 2.67 30.67
CA VAL A 356 -5.30 3.64 30.92
C VAL A 356 -5.81 4.14 29.57
N ILE A 357 -7.06 3.82 29.28
CA ILE A 357 -7.71 4.17 28.01
C ILE A 357 -8.51 5.47 28.25
N ALA A 358 -8.12 6.53 27.55
CA ALA A 358 -8.83 7.80 27.60
C ALA A 358 -10.05 7.75 26.67
N HIS A 359 -11.21 8.13 27.20
CA HIS A 359 -12.44 8.29 26.42
C HIS A 359 -13.20 9.49 27.02
N ASP A 360 -13.36 10.55 26.22
CA ASP A 360 -13.82 11.85 26.69
C ASP A 360 -13.01 12.31 27.93
N ASP A 361 -13.66 12.77 28.98
CA ASP A 361 -13.00 13.19 30.25
C ASP A 361 -12.81 12.01 31.23
N GLN A 362 -12.97 10.75 30.78
CA GLN A 362 -12.95 9.57 31.64
C GLN A 362 -11.75 8.66 31.33
N GLN A 363 -11.36 7.87 32.33
CA GLN A 363 -10.30 6.88 32.21
C GLN A 363 -10.87 5.47 32.43
N ILE A 364 -10.73 4.63 31.41
CA ILE A 364 -11.23 3.25 31.44
C ILE A 364 -10.05 2.31 31.67
N LYS A 365 -10.23 1.34 32.57
CA LYS A 365 -9.30 0.25 32.78
C LYS A 365 -10.03 -1.08 32.62
N VAL A 366 -9.38 -2.02 31.94
CA VAL A 366 -9.92 -3.36 31.72
C VAL A 366 -8.86 -4.40 32.02
N THR A 367 -9.30 -5.63 32.24
CA THR A 367 -8.45 -6.81 32.31
C THR A 367 -8.86 -7.82 31.26
N MET A 368 -8.07 -8.85 31.09
CA MET A 368 -8.32 -9.89 30.09
C MET A 368 -8.06 -11.28 30.68
N SER A 369 -8.98 -12.21 30.43
CA SER A 369 -8.80 -13.62 30.71
C SER A 369 -8.32 -14.34 29.46
N ILE A 370 -7.43 -15.33 29.59
CA ILE A 370 -6.77 -16.03 28.50
C ILE A 370 -6.75 -17.53 28.74
N GLY A 371 -7.21 -18.33 27.75
CA GLY A 371 -7.05 -19.76 27.69
C GLY A 371 -6.09 -20.16 26.58
N VAL A 372 -5.11 -21.01 26.85
CA VAL A 372 -4.01 -21.33 25.92
C VAL A 372 -3.81 -22.84 25.78
N THR A 373 -3.70 -23.30 24.55
CA THR A 373 -3.43 -24.71 24.23
C THR A 373 -2.40 -24.89 23.13
N ASN A 374 -1.72 -26.01 23.12
CA ASN A 374 -0.85 -26.49 22.04
C ASN A 374 -1.15 -27.95 21.64
N ILE A 375 -2.38 -28.42 21.88
CA ILE A 375 -2.76 -29.76 21.50
C ILE A 375 -2.55 -30.01 20.00
N GLU A 376 -2.05 -31.21 19.66
CA GLU A 376 -1.90 -31.60 18.25
C GLU A 376 -3.26 -32.06 17.70
N SER A 377 -4.01 -31.13 17.08
CA SER A 377 -5.33 -31.37 16.53
C SER A 377 -5.63 -30.40 15.38
N ASP A 378 -6.81 -30.54 14.77
CA ASP A 378 -7.33 -29.52 13.84
C ASP A 378 -7.62 -28.19 14.56
N LEU A 379 -7.76 -27.12 13.77
CA LEU A 379 -7.93 -25.78 14.30
C LEU A 379 -9.20 -25.64 15.16
N ASP A 380 -10.30 -26.26 14.76
CA ASP A 380 -11.58 -26.18 15.50
C ASP A 380 -11.45 -26.81 16.89
N SER A 381 -10.81 -27.98 16.96
CA SER A 381 -10.52 -28.66 18.21
C SER A 381 -9.57 -27.89 19.12
N GLN A 382 -8.56 -27.24 18.54
CA GLN A 382 -7.64 -26.37 19.28
C GLN A 382 -8.34 -25.12 19.84
N ILE A 383 -9.19 -24.46 19.04
CA ILE A 383 -9.98 -23.32 19.50
C ILE A 383 -10.90 -23.71 20.64
N LYS A 384 -11.60 -24.84 20.50
CA LYS A 384 -12.49 -25.37 21.57
C LYS A 384 -11.75 -25.66 22.88
N ALA A 385 -10.58 -26.29 22.80
CA ALA A 385 -9.76 -26.56 23.98
C ALA A 385 -9.27 -25.25 24.64
N ALA A 386 -8.86 -24.26 23.86
CA ALA A 386 -8.49 -22.96 24.38
C ALA A 386 -9.67 -22.19 25.00
N ASP A 387 -10.88 -22.34 24.47
CA ASP A 387 -12.10 -21.74 25.00
C ASP A 387 -12.50 -22.35 26.33
N GLU A 388 -12.38 -23.69 26.49
CA GLU A 388 -12.60 -24.37 27.78
C GLU A 388 -11.62 -23.87 28.86
N LEU A 389 -10.36 -23.59 28.48
CA LEU A 389 -9.36 -22.99 29.38
C LEU A 389 -9.65 -21.53 29.70
N LEU A 390 -10.14 -20.77 28.72
CA LEU A 390 -10.60 -19.39 28.93
C LEU A 390 -11.77 -19.34 29.91
N TYR A 391 -12.72 -20.24 29.77
CA TYR A 391 -13.84 -20.37 30.72
C TYR A 391 -13.34 -20.63 32.15
N ARG A 392 -12.36 -21.53 32.30
CA ARG A 392 -11.72 -21.79 33.62
C ARG A 392 -11.01 -20.54 34.16
N ALA A 393 -10.34 -19.76 33.32
CA ALA A 393 -9.71 -18.48 33.72
C ALA A 393 -10.76 -17.49 34.26
N LYS A 394 -11.93 -17.39 33.61
CA LYS A 394 -13.03 -16.55 34.07
C LYS A 394 -13.63 -17.01 35.39
N GLU A 395 -13.77 -18.34 35.62
CA GLU A 395 -14.28 -18.90 36.89
C GLU A 395 -13.29 -18.77 38.06
N GLN A 396 -11.99 -18.85 37.79
CA GLN A 396 -10.94 -18.80 38.83
C GLN A 396 -10.60 -17.34 39.24
N GLY A 397 -11.37 -16.34 38.80
CA GLY A 397 -11.23 -14.95 39.28
C GLY A 397 -10.88 -13.94 38.20
N ARG A 398 -10.82 -14.36 36.95
CA ARG A 398 -10.48 -13.49 35.77
C ARG A 398 -9.04 -12.96 35.82
N ASN A 399 -8.71 -12.08 34.88
CA ASN A 399 -7.40 -11.40 34.79
C ASN A 399 -6.22 -12.36 34.94
N GLN A 400 -6.27 -13.49 34.25
CA GLN A 400 -5.26 -14.53 34.33
C GLN A 400 -5.18 -15.35 33.05
N LEU A 401 -4.09 -16.08 32.93
CA LEU A 401 -3.82 -17.03 31.87
C LEU A 401 -3.88 -18.45 32.39
N VAL A 402 -4.70 -19.31 31.76
CA VAL A 402 -4.83 -20.73 32.07
C VAL A 402 -4.38 -21.54 30.86
N PHE A 403 -3.55 -22.55 31.10
CA PHE A 403 -3.06 -23.45 30.06
C PHE A 403 -2.94 -24.87 30.58
N GLU A 404 -3.02 -25.87 29.69
CA GLU A 404 -2.65 -27.25 29.96
C GLU A 404 -1.33 -27.57 29.28
N ARG A 405 -0.38 -28.12 30.02
CA ARG A 405 0.81 -28.71 29.45
C ARG A 405 0.44 -30.08 28.89
N ASN A 406 0.58 -30.27 27.60
CA ASN A 406 0.84 -31.58 27.05
C ASN A 406 2.37 -31.75 27.04
N ASP A 407 2.86 -32.59 27.97
CA ASP A 407 4.28 -32.96 28.08
C ASP A 407 4.76 -33.69 26.80
#